data_fc1953d008c0f737e5402234e6307378
#
_entry.id   fc1953d008c0f737e5402234e6307378
#
_cell.length_a   1.000
_cell.length_b   1.000
_cell.length_c   1.000
_cell.angle_alpha   90.00
_cell.angle_beta   90.00
_cell.angle_gamma   90.00
#
_symmetry.space_group_name_H-M   'P 1'
#
loop_
_entity.id
_entity.type
_entity.pdbx_description
1 polymer ?
#
loop_
_entity_poly.entity_id
_entity_poly.type
_entity_poly.pdbx_seq_one_letter_code
_entity_poly.pdbx_strand_id
1 'polypeptide(L)'
;MKKLVIITAFLFCLNLLAQREFYELRTYELYQSSNFKDFNTYFEDYLIPTLNNKGINNIGVFKEASMDLPRKIYVLIPYPNITVYQSVSRSIKGDPNNADASVKLNKKNRPMFNRYSTSLYDAFEGMPNLVSPNTENRFFELRTYESHSEDAYRRKVKMFNEGEITLFDELDFGSVFFGEKISGDRMPCLTYLLSFENLDERNENWGKFVHHPTWEKLKSDEAYKDSCCSSITRAYLLPMPYSQL
;
A
#
# COMPACT_ATOMS: atom_id res chain seq x y z
N MET A 1 18.19 65.09 -2.91
CA MET A 1 18.21 63.91 -3.80
C MET A 1 17.88 62.67 -2.95
N LYS A 2 16.64 62.18 -3.01
CA LYS A 2 16.21 60.98 -2.27
C LYS A 2 16.43 59.76 -3.16
N LYS A 3 17.32 58.84 -2.75
CA LYS A 3 17.52 57.55 -3.47
C LYS A 3 16.34 56.62 -3.12
N LEU A 4 15.58 56.30 -4.14
CA LEU A 4 14.51 55.29 -4.08
C LEU A 4 15.15 53.92 -4.16
N VAL A 5 15.14 53.12 -3.10
CA VAL A 5 15.58 51.75 -3.09
C VAL A 5 14.36 50.87 -3.47
N ILE A 6 14.37 50.33 -4.67
CA ILE A 6 13.38 49.36 -5.13
C ILE A 6 13.80 48.00 -4.61
N ILE A 7 13.14 47.49 -3.59
CA ILE A 7 13.26 46.09 -3.13
C ILE A 7 12.38 45.22 -4.01
N THR A 8 13.00 44.55 -4.96
CA THR A 8 12.34 43.54 -5.79
C THR A 8 12.19 42.27 -4.93
N ALA A 9 11.03 42.07 -4.35
CA ALA A 9 10.67 40.84 -3.68
C ALA A 9 10.50 39.75 -4.75
N PHE A 10 11.48 38.86 -4.88
CA PHE A 10 11.39 37.63 -5.67
C PHE A 10 10.46 36.68 -4.92
N LEU A 11 9.17 36.71 -5.28
CA LEU A 11 8.22 35.67 -4.86
C LEU A 11 8.63 34.36 -5.55
N PHE A 12 9.41 33.57 -4.86
CA PHE A 12 9.62 32.17 -5.19
C PHE A 12 8.27 31.47 -4.92
N CYS A 13 7.42 31.37 -5.93
CA CYS A 13 6.32 30.41 -5.93
C CYS A 13 6.96 29.01 -5.95
N LEU A 14 7.24 28.47 -4.78
CA LEU A 14 7.40 27.03 -4.60
C LEU A 14 6.06 26.43 -5.00
N ASN A 15 5.98 25.91 -6.23
CA ASN A 15 4.99 24.90 -6.55
C ASN A 15 5.30 23.73 -5.63
N LEU A 16 4.65 23.68 -4.48
CA LEU A 16 4.48 22.47 -3.70
C LEU A 16 3.59 21.57 -4.57
N LEU A 17 4.19 20.90 -5.54
CA LEU A 17 3.62 19.67 -6.03
C LEU A 17 3.48 18.80 -4.78
N ALA A 18 2.25 18.48 -4.40
CA ALA A 18 1.99 17.60 -3.27
C ALA A 18 2.87 16.36 -3.47
N GLN A 19 3.85 16.20 -2.58
CA GLN A 19 4.81 15.11 -2.71
C GLN A 19 4.04 13.82 -2.45
N ARG A 20 3.92 12.99 -3.49
CA ARG A 20 3.26 11.68 -3.38
C ARG A 20 4.10 10.77 -2.49
N GLU A 21 3.44 10.01 -1.62
CA GLU A 21 4.08 8.97 -0.84
C GLU A 21 4.60 7.85 -1.74
N PHE A 22 5.53 7.12 -1.18
CA PHE A 22 6.16 5.96 -1.77
C PHE A 22 5.89 4.75 -0.87
N TYR A 23 5.41 3.65 -1.44
CA TYR A 23 5.03 2.48 -0.65
C TYR A 23 5.94 1.29 -0.91
N GLU A 24 6.25 0.58 0.16
CA GLU A 24 6.81 -0.77 0.10
C GLU A 24 5.76 -1.76 0.61
N LEU A 25 5.38 -2.73 -0.21
CA LEU A 25 4.55 -3.85 0.19
C LEU A 25 5.43 -5.10 0.26
N ARG A 26 5.69 -5.59 1.47
CA ARG A 26 6.39 -6.85 1.70
C ARG A 26 5.40 -7.97 1.90
N THR A 27 5.66 -9.12 1.28
CA THR A 27 4.89 -10.36 1.48
C THR A 27 5.82 -11.43 2.01
N TYR A 28 5.62 -11.84 3.25
CA TYR A 28 6.36 -12.92 3.89
C TYR A 28 5.61 -14.24 3.72
N GLU A 29 6.26 -15.25 3.16
CA GLU A 29 5.76 -16.62 3.10
C GLU A 29 6.27 -17.42 4.28
N LEU A 30 5.35 -17.95 5.08
CA LEU A 30 5.68 -18.70 6.28
C LEU A 30 5.90 -20.19 5.99
N TYR A 31 6.76 -20.83 6.77
CA TYR A 31 6.74 -22.27 6.84
C TYR A 31 5.42 -22.78 7.44
N GLN A 32 4.99 -23.96 7.06
CA GLN A 32 3.78 -24.58 7.64
C GLN A 32 3.88 -24.70 9.17
N SER A 33 5.08 -24.92 9.70
CA SER A 33 5.37 -25.01 11.12
C SER A 33 5.62 -23.67 11.81
N SER A 34 5.58 -22.53 11.09
CA SER A 34 5.82 -21.22 11.68
C SER A 34 4.70 -20.81 12.60
N ASN A 35 5.06 -20.19 13.71
CA ASN A 35 4.14 -19.64 14.69
C ASN A 35 4.03 -18.13 14.49
N PHE A 36 2.83 -17.60 14.39
CA PHE A 36 2.61 -16.14 14.33
C PHE A 36 3.19 -15.39 15.53
N LYS A 37 3.31 -16.07 16.69
CA LYS A 37 3.89 -15.45 17.89
C LYS A 37 5.33 -14.97 17.66
N ASP A 38 6.14 -15.73 16.92
CA ASP A 38 7.54 -15.37 16.66
C ASP A 38 7.60 -14.12 15.74
N PHE A 39 6.67 -14.01 14.78
CA PHE A 39 6.52 -12.82 13.96
C PHE A 39 6.04 -11.61 14.76
N ASN A 40 5.06 -11.79 15.64
CA ASN A 40 4.53 -10.71 16.45
C ASN A 40 5.68 -10.02 17.20
N THR A 41 6.53 -10.80 17.88
CA THR A 41 7.67 -10.25 18.62
C THR A 41 8.62 -9.44 17.71
N TYR A 42 8.92 -9.92 16.49
CA TYR A 42 9.77 -9.19 15.55
C TYR A 42 9.15 -7.86 15.12
N PHE A 43 7.87 -7.84 14.84
CA PHE A 43 7.18 -6.61 14.40
C PHE A 43 6.96 -5.64 15.55
N GLU A 44 6.46 -6.12 16.70
CA GLU A 44 6.15 -5.28 17.88
C GLU A 44 7.40 -4.72 18.54
N ASP A 45 8.43 -5.56 18.74
CA ASP A 45 9.60 -5.20 19.56
C ASP A 45 10.74 -4.59 18.72
N TYR A 46 10.75 -4.83 17.39
CA TYR A 46 11.87 -4.38 16.58
C TYR A 46 11.46 -3.57 15.36
N LEU A 47 10.75 -4.14 14.37
CA LEU A 47 10.58 -3.49 13.05
C LEU A 47 9.76 -2.21 13.14
N ILE A 48 8.57 -2.25 13.76
CA ILE A 48 7.69 -1.09 13.87
C ILE A 48 8.35 0.02 14.70
N PRO A 49 8.89 -0.22 15.90
CA PRO A 49 9.59 0.81 16.65
C PRO A 49 10.80 1.39 15.90
N THR A 50 11.54 0.56 15.18
CA THR A 50 12.70 1.02 14.37
C THR A 50 12.25 1.95 13.25
N LEU A 51 11.15 1.63 12.56
CA LEU A 51 10.58 2.47 11.51
C LEU A 51 10.02 3.77 12.09
N ASN A 52 9.25 3.70 13.18
CA ASN A 52 8.67 4.87 13.84
C ASN A 52 9.76 5.86 14.32
N ASN A 53 10.88 5.35 14.87
CA ASN A 53 12.03 6.18 15.28
C ASN A 53 12.71 6.88 14.08
N LYS A 54 12.45 6.43 12.86
CA LYS A 54 12.91 7.07 11.61
C LYS A 54 11.83 7.96 10.97
N GLY A 55 10.73 8.20 11.67
CA GLY A 55 9.61 9.01 11.20
C GLY A 55 8.67 8.30 10.24
N ILE A 56 8.77 6.97 10.08
CA ILE A 56 7.88 6.16 9.27
C ILE A 56 6.79 5.59 10.17
N ASN A 57 5.55 6.04 9.95
CA ASN A 57 4.38 5.70 10.75
C ASN A 57 3.29 5.05 9.86
N ASN A 58 2.15 4.71 10.44
CA ASN A 58 1.02 4.09 9.74
C ASN A 58 1.40 2.79 9.01
N ILE A 59 2.19 1.96 9.68
CA ILE A 59 2.65 0.69 9.15
C ILE A 59 1.55 -0.35 9.28
N GLY A 60 1.04 -0.84 8.13
CA GLY A 60 0.05 -1.91 8.09
C GLY A 60 0.70 -3.28 8.16
N VAL A 61 0.25 -4.12 9.09
CA VAL A 61 0.67 -5.53 9.16
C VAL A 61 -0.56 -6.41 9.18
N PHE A 62 -0.65 -7.33 8.20
CA PHE A 62 -1.84 -8.12 7.96
C PHE A 62 -1.51 -9.59 7.74
N LYS A 63 -2.39 -10.47 8.17
CA LYS A 63 -2.42 -11.89 7.76
C LYS A 63 -3.52 -12.12 6.74
N GLU A 64 -3.38 -13.10 5.86
CA GLU A 64 -4.49 -13.54 5.02
C GLU A 64 -5.62 -14.12 5.87
N ALA A 65 -6.87 -13.81 5.49
CA ALA A 65 -8.05 -14.39 6.10
C ALA A 65 -8.23 -15.87 5.70
N SER A 66 -7.63 -16.29 4.58
CA SER A 66 -7.66 -17.68 4.13
C SER A 66 -6.73 -18.57 4.96
N MET A 67 -7.00 -19.88 4.91
CA MET A 67 -6.15 -20.91 5.52
C MET A 67 -5.18 -21.55 4.52
N ASP A 68 -5.05 -20.99 3.32
CA ASP A 68 -4.23 -21.52 2.24
C ASP A 68 -2.73 -21.55 2.58
N LEU A 69 -2.02 -22.47 1.93
CA LEU A 69 -0.57 -22.58 2.09
C LEU A 69 0.15 -22.11 0.82
N PRO A 70 1.29 -21.44 0.96
CA PRO A 70 1.93 -20.99 2.20
C PRO A 70 1.15 -19.85 2.86
N ARG A 71 1.03 -19.86 4.20
CA ARG A 71 0.47 -18.73 4.93
C ARG A 71 1.31 -17.48 4.69
N LYS A 72 0.66 -16.33 4.55
CA LYS A 72 1.34 -15.07 4.25
C LYS A 72 1.05 -13.98 5.27
N ILE A 73 2.04 -13.13 5.46
CA ILE A 73 1.92 -11.85 6.16
C ILE A 73 2.30 -10.74 5.19
N TYR A 74 1.46 -9.74 5.11
CA TYR A 74 1.66 -8.54 4.30
C TYR A 74 2.03 -7.38 5.20
N VAL A 75 3.03 -6.61 4.79
CA VAL A 75 3.48 -5.41 5.51
C VAL A 75 3.51 -4.25 4.53
N LEU A 76 2.62 -3.29 4.74
CA LEU A 76 2.56 -2.05 3.98
C LEU A 76 3.30 -0.96 4.77
N ILE A 77 4.30 -0.36 4.14
CA ILE A 77 5.14 0.66 4.76
C ILE A 77 5.10 1.92 3.88
N PRO A 78 4.48 3.01 4.34
CA PRO A 78 4.51 4.29 3.63
C PRO A 78 5.82 5.04 3.93
N TYR A 79 6.40 5.62 2.90
CA TYR A 79 7.58 6.50 3.00
C TYR A 79 7.25 7.85 2.36
N PRO A 80 7.79 8.95 2.86
CA PRO A 80 7.59 10.26 2.23
C PRO A 80 8.03 10.30 0.75
N ASN A 81 9.04 9.52 0.38
CA ASN A 81 9.56 9.39 -0.99
C ASN A 81 10.57 8.24 -1.11
N ILE A 82 10.98 7.94 -2.35
CA ILE A 82 11.96 6.87 -2.66
C ILE A 82 13.33 7.09 -1.98
N THR A 83 13.77 8.32 -1.80
CA THR A 83 15.06 8.63 -1.15
C THR A 83 15.06 8.21 0.32
N VAL A 84 13.96 8.51 1.01
CA VAL A 84 13.75 8.09 2.41
C VAL A 84 13.67 6.57 2.49
N TYR A 85 12.90 5.91 1.60
CA TYR A 85 12.88 4.45 1.50
C TYR A 85 14.29 3.86 1.38
N GLN A 86 15.10 4.35 0.44
CA GLN A 86 16.46 3.84 0.21
C GLN A 86 17.35 3.97 1.46
N SER A 87 17.30 5.13 2.12
CA SER A 87 18.07 5.40 3.33
C SER A 87 17.64 4.49 4.48
N VAL A 88 16.34 4.41 4.75
CA VAL A 88 15.78 3.61 5.85
C VAL A 88 16.00 2.11 5.60
N SER A 89 15.74 1.64 4.38
CA SER A 89 15.94 0.23 4.00
C SER A 89 17.40 -0.21 4.17
N ARG A 90 18.37 0.63 3.76
CA ARG A 90 19.80 0.35 3.97
C ARG A 90 20.15 0.29 5.46
N SER A 91 19.64 1.24 6.23
CA SER A 91 19.87 1.29 7.68
C SER A 91 19.35 0.03 8.39
N ILE A 92 18.14 -0.42 8.07
CA ILE A 92 17.56 -1.63 8.66
C ILE A 92 18.33 -2.90 8.23
N LYS A 93 18.70 -3.01 6.95
CA LYS A 93 19.47 -4.17 6.44
C LYS A 93 20.87 -4.26 7.02
N GLY A 94 21.48 -3.13 7.33
CA GLY A 94 22.81 -3.03 7.92
C GLY A 94 22.81 -3.09 9.46
N ASP A 95 21.66 -3.14 10.12
CA ASP A 95 21.57 -3.19 11.57
C ASP A 95 21.82 -4.62 12.08
N PRO A 96 22.87 -4.85 12.87
CA PRO A 96 23.13 -6.15 13.50
C PRO A 96 21.96 -6.66 14.35
N ASN A 97 21.21 -5.75 14.99
CA ASN A 97 20.06 -6.11 15.80
C ASN A 97 18.90 -6.66 14.94
N ASN A 98 18.80 -6.27 13.67
CA ASN A 98 17.81 -6.82 12.74
C ASN A 98 18.08 -8.31 12.50
N ALA A 99 19.31 -8.70 12.22
CA ALA A 99 19.71 -10.09 12.07
C ALA A 99 19.48 -10.87 13.37
N ASP A 100 19.90 -10.30 14.52
CA ASP A 100 19.73 -10.89 15.83
C ASP A 100 18.26 -11.04 16.23
N ALA A 101 17.41 -10.07 15.94
CA ALA A 101 15.98 -10.16 16.22
C ALA A 101 15.36 -11.33 15.45
N SER A 102 15.69 -11.48 14.16
CA SER A 102 15.19 -12.58 13.32
C SER A 102 15.69 -13.95 13.79
N VAL A 103 16.89 -14.04 14.36
CA VAL A 103 17.48 -15.29 14.89
C VAL A 103 16.98 -15.61 16.31
N LYS A 104 16.89 -14.59 17.19
CA LYS A 104 16.44 -14.80 18.60
C LYS A 104 15.01 -15.30 18.71
N LEU A 105 14.18 -14.99 17.72
CA LEU A 105 12.78 -15.41 17.70
C LEU A 105 12.59 -16.89 17.37
N ASN A 106 13.64 -17.58 16.98
CA ASN A 106 13.55 -18.96 16.61
C ASN A 106 14.24 -19.89 17.62
N LYS A 107 13.52 -20.24 18.70
CA LYS A 107 13.99 -21.20 19.72
C LYS A 107 14.42 -22.57 19.18
N LYS A 108 14.18 -22.84 17.88
CA LYS A 108 14.49 -24.11 17.19
C LYS A 108 15.55 -23.97 16.10
N ASN A 109 16.31 -22.89 16.04
CA ASN A 109 17.27 -22.60 14.96
C ASN A 109 16.68 -22.67 13.53
N ARG A 110 15.40 -22.32 13.37
CA ARG A 110 14.73 -22.27 12.06
C ARG A 110 14.43 -20.83 11.69
N PRO A 111 14.53 -20.44 10.41
CA PRO A 111 14.09 -19.12 9.95
C PRO A 111 12.62 -18.90 10.25
N MET A 112 12.21 -17.67 10.58
CA MET A 112 10.81 -17.33 10.85
C MET A 112 9.94 -17.50 9.61
N PHE A 113 10.48 -17.26 8.44
CA PHE A 113 9.80 -17.31 7.16
C PHE A 113 10.64 -18.06 6.12
N ASN A 114 9.99 -18.60 5.12
CA ASN A 114 10.64 -19.28 3.99
C ASN A 114 11.33 -18.25 3.09
N ARG A 115 10.59 -17.21 2.71
CA ARG A 115 11.05 -16.09 1.90
C ARG A 115 10.17 -14.87 2.12
N TYR A 116 10.63 -13.72 1.65
CA TYR A 116 9.77 -12.58 1.43
C TYR A 116 10.04 -11.99 0.04
N SER A 117 9.01 -11.39 -0.52
CA SER A 117 9.10 -10.53 -1.70
C SER A 117 8.76 -9.10 -1.32
N THR A 118 9.24 -8.15 -2.11
CA THR A 118 8.93 -6.75 -1.96
C THR A 118 8.49 -6.16 -3.28
N SER A 119 7.44 -5.36 -3.25
CA SER A 119 6.99 -4.54 -4.37
C SER A 119 7.01 -3.08 -3.96
N LEU A 120 7.38 -2.21 -4.88
CA LEU A 120 7.53 -0.77 -4.66
C LEU A 120 6.54 -0.01 -5.53
N TYR A 121 5.96 1.04 -4.96
CA TYR A 121 4.89 1.80 -5.61
C TYR A 121 5.06 3.30 -5.40
N ASP A 122 4.72 4.08 -6.42
CA ASP A 122 4.38 5.50 -6.27
C ASP A 122 2.88 5.61 -5.95
N ALA A 123 2.52 6.49 -5.03
CA ALA A 123 1.11 6.79 -4.76
C ALA A 123 0.40 7.35 -6.00
N PHE A 124 -0.89 7.10 -6.16
CA PHE A 124 -1.70 7.72 -7.20
C PHE A 124 -1.83 9.23 -7.00
N GLU A 125 -2.00 9.97 -8.10
CA GLU A 125 -2.22 11.43 -8.01
C GLU A 125 -3.53 11.77 -7.29
N GLY A 126 -4.58 11.01 -7.54
CA GLY A 126 -5.88 11.17 -6.88
C GLY A 126 -5.91 10.77 -5.40
N MET A 127 -4.89 10.04 -4.93
CA MET A 127 -4.72 9.68 -3.52
C MET A 127 -3.23 9.65 -3.17
N PRO A 128 -2.61 10.85 -3.00
CA PRO A 128 -1.15 10.97 -2.90
C PRO A 128 -0.59 10.50 -1.55
N ASN A 129 -1.42 10.28 -0.55
CA ASN A 129 -1.02 9.84 0.78
C ASN A 129 -1.89 8.66 1.24
N LEU A 130 -1.32 7.79 2.06
CA LEU A 130 -2.05 6.76 2.78
C LEU A 130 -3.06 7.39 3.73
N VAL A 131 -4.27 6.85 3.75
CA VAL A 131 -5.33 7.21 4.68
C VAL A 131 -5.53 6.07 5.66
N SER A 132 -5.41 6.38 6.96
CA SER A 132 -5.71 5.40 8.00
C SER A 132 -7.20 5.05 7.97
N PRO A 133 -7.56 3.76 8.00
CA PRO A 133 -8.95 3.35 7.99
C PRO A 133 -9.67 3.75 9.27
N ASN A 134 -10.99 3.73 9.24
CA ASN A 134 -11.80 3.82 10.45
C ASN A 134 -11.45 2.65 11.40
N THR A 135 -11.47 2.89 12.71
CA THR A 135 -11.12 1.90 13.74
C THR A 135 -12.03 0.66 13.72
N GLU A 136 -13.27 0.81 13.25
CA GLU A 136 -14.21 -0.29 13.08
C GLU A 136 -13.88 -1.20 11.88
N ASN A 137 -13.13 -0.68 10.91
CA ASN A 137 -12.76 -1.42 9.69
C ASN A 137 -11.65 -2.43 10.00
N ARG A 138 -12.03 -3.69 10.16
CA ARG A 138 -11.11 -4.80 10.51
C ARG A 138 -11.01 -5.87 9.44
N PHE A 139 -11.61 -5.64 8.27
CA PHE A 139 -11.53 -6.51 7.10
C PHE A 139 -10.98 -5.73 5.90
N PHE A 140 -9.91 -6.22 5.30
CA PHE A 140 -9.22 -5.52 4.21
C PHE A 140 -9.23 -6.35 2.93
N GLU A 141 -9.30 -5.67 1.80
CA GLU A 141 -9.14 -6.27 0.47
C GLU A 141 -7.96 -5.63 -0.26
N LEU A 142 -6.89 -6.39 -0.44
CA LEU A 142 -5.76 -6.02 -1.28
C LEU A 142 -6.03 -6.52 -2.70
N ARG A 143 -6.04 -5.61 -3.67
CA ARG A 143 -6.28 -5.94 -5.08
C ARG A 143 -5.09 -5.52 -5.94
N THR A 144 -4.70 -6.38 -6.86
CA THR A 144 -3.69 -6.08 -7.89
C THR A 144 -4.30 -6.32 -9.25
N TYR A 145 -4.20 -5.31 -10.11
CA TYR A 145 -4.66 -5.33 -11.50
C TYR A 145 -3.45 -5.35 -12.42
N GLU A 146 -3.21 -6.48 -13.06
CA GLU A 146 -2.18 -6.66 -14.08
C GLU A 146 -2.74 -6.24 -15.44
N SER A 147 -1.96 -5.54 -16.24
CA SER A 147 -2.36 -5.10 -17.58
C SER A 147 -1.51 -5.79 -18.64
N HIS A 148 -2.08 -5.96 -19.82
CA HIS A 148 -1.41 -6.60 -20.96
C HIS A 148 -0.41 -5.68 -21.69
N SER A 149 -0.40 -4.39 -21.38
CA SER A 149 0.52 -3.39 -21.94
C SER A 149 0.64 -2.16 -21.06
N GLU A 150 1.74 -1.42 -21.22
CA GLU A 150 1.95 -0.13 -20.55
C GLU A 150 0.88 0.90 -20.91
N ASP A 151 0.36 0.87 -22.13
CA ASP A 151 -0.71 1.77 -22.54
C ASP A 151 -2.03 1.46 -21.82
N ALA A 152 -2.45 0.18 -21.79
CA ALA A 152 -3.64 -0.24 -21.05
C ALA A 152 -3.51 0.09 -19.55
N TYR A 153 -2.34 -0.15 -18.98
CA TYR A 153 -2.02 0.20 -17.60
C TYR A 153 -2.19 1.70 -17.31
N ARG A 154 -1.55 2.58 -18.12
CA ARG A 154 -1.67 4.04 -17.94
C ARG A 154 -3.10 4.53 -18.03
N ARG A 155 -3.88 4.00 -18.99
CA ARG A 155 -5.30 4.36 -19.13
C ARG A 155 -6.13 3.88 -17.95
N LYS A 156 -5.79 2.71 -17.36
CA LYS A 156 -6.46 2.22 -16.13
C LYS A 156 -6.12 3.09 -14.92
N VAL A 157 -4.87 3.47 -14.73
CA VAL A 157 -4.46 4.42 -13.67
C VAL A 157 -5.17 5.76 -13.84
N LYS A 158 -5.25 6.27 -15.08
CA LYS A 158 -6.00 7.50 -15.38
C LYS A 158 -7.49 7.37 -15.01
N MET A 159 -8.13 6.27 -15.34
CA MET A 159 -9.53 5.99 -14.99
C MET A 159 -9.76 6.02 -13.46
N PHE A 160 -8.84 5.46 -12.69
CA PHE A 160 -8.87 5.55 -11.22
C PHE A 160 -8.79 7.01 -10.75
N ASN A 161 -7.79 7.75 -11.22
CA ASN A 161 -7.56 9.14 -10.78
C ASN A 161 -8.70 10.08 -11.19
N GLU A 162 -9.37 9.84 -12.31
CA GLU A 162 -10.41 10.71 -12.84
C GLU A 162 -11.84 10.32 -12.43
N GLY A 163 -12.03 9.15 -11.76
CA GLY A 163 -13.39 8.76 -11.40
C GLY A 163 -13.53 7.63 -10.39
N GLU A 164 -12.77 6.52 -10.49
CA GLU A 164 -13.02 5.37 -9.61
C GLU A 164 -12.72 5.68 -8.12
N ILE A 165 -11.68 6.46 -7.82
CA ILE A 165 -11.34 6.83 -6.43
C ILE A 165 -12.49 7.64 -5.82
N THR A 166 -13.00 8.65 -6.53
CA THR A 166 -14.16 9.44 -6.07
C THR A 166 -15.39 8.55 -5.87
N LEU A 167 -15.63 7.61 -6.78
CA LEU A 167 -16.75 6.68 -6.67
C LEU A 167 -16.60 5.74 -5.46
N PHE A 168 -15.39 5.31 -5.13
CA PHE A 168 -15.16 4.53 -3.92
C PHE A 168 -15.50 5.35 -2.66
N ASP A 169 -15.09 6.61 -2.62
CA ASP A 169 -15.40 7.49 -1.49
C ASP A 169 -16.92 7.75 -1.37
N GLU A 170 -17.63 7.94 -2.49
CA GLU A 170 -19.10 8.10 -2.53
C GLU A 170 -19.86 6.87 -2.05
N LEU A 171 -19.26 5.68 -2.16
CA LEU A 171 -19.86 4.40 -1.79
C LEU A 171 -19.31 3.82 -0.49
N ASP A 172 -18.64 4.66 0.32
CA ASP A 172 -18.09 4.28 1.63
C ASP A 172 -17.09 3.10 1.58
N PHE A 173 -16.34 2.98 0.46
CA PHE A 173 -15.18 2.12 0.48
C PHE A 173 -14.08 2.80 1.31
N GLY A 174 -13.59 2.15 2.33
CA GLY A 174 -12.49 2.67 3.13
C GLY A 174 -11.17 2.62 2.37
N SER A 175 -10.94 3.61 1.51
CA SER A 175 -9.72 3.71 0.69
C SER A 175 -8.50 3.91 1.59
N VAL A 176 -7.50 3.01 1.52
CA VAL A 176 -6.28 3.06 2.34
C VAL A 176 -5.07 3.52 1.52
N PHE A 177 -4.80 2.89 0.39
CA PHE A 177 -3.80 3.36 -0.57
C PHE A 177 -4.10 2.87 -1.97
N PHE A 178 -3.63 3.62 -2.97
CA PHE A 178 -3.55 3.22 -4.37
C PHE A 178 -2.13 3.45 -4.86
N GLY A 179 -1.54 2.46 -5.51
CA GLY A 179 -0.13 2.50 -5.91
C GLY A 179 0.11 2.02 -7.34
N GLU A 180 0.89 2.82 -8.06
CA GLU A 180 1.52 2.47 -9.33
C GLU A 180 2.76 1.63 -9.05
N LYS A 181 2.77 0.37 -9.44
CA LYS A 181 3.95 -0.48 -9.19
C LYS A 181 5.10 -0.04 -10.12
N ILE A 182 6.20 0.35 -9.49
CA ILE A 182 7.43 0.74 -10.20
C ILE A 182 8.51 -0.34 -10.16
N SER A 183 8.39 -1.31 -9.25
CA SER A 183 9.32 -2.45 -9.15
C SER A 183 8.65 -3.62 -8.43
N GLY A 184 8.89 -4.81 -8.92
CA GLY A 184 8.34 -6.08 -8.40
C GLY A 184 8.01 -7.04 -9.53
N ASP A 185 7.25 -8.08 -9.20
CA ASP A 185 6.75 -9.05 -10.15
C ASP A 185 5.46 -8.57 -10.84
N ARG A 186 5.07 -9.26 -11.94
CA ARG A 186 3.77 -9.09 -12.63
C ARG A 186 3.49 -7.68 -13.17
N MET A 187 4.51 -7.01 -13.66
CA MET A 187 4.37 -5.68 -14.26
C MET A 187 3.92 -5.76 -15.74
N PRO A 188 3.23 -4.73 -16.26
CA PRO A 188 2.76 -3.54 -15.55
C PRO A 188 1.51 -3.82 -14.73
N CYS A 189 1.43 -3.27 -13.52
CA CYS A 189 0.27 -3.44 -12.65
C CYS A 189 0.12 -2.31 -11.63
N LEU A 190 -1.08 -2.15 -11.14
CA LEU A 190 -1.42 -1.30 -10.01
C LEU A 190 -1.90 -2.17 -8.83
N THR A 191 -1.78 -1.64 -7.62
CA THR A 191 -2.27 -2.31 -6.41
C THR A 191 -2.94 -1.29 -5.50
N TYR A 192 -4.01 -1.69 -4.84
CA TYR A 192 -4.69 -0.85 -3.86
C TYR A 192 -5.26 -1.67 -2.70
N LEU A 193 -5.48 -1.02 -1.58
CA LEU A 193 -6.02 -1.59 -0.35
C LEU A 193 -7.27 -0.83 0.06
N LEU A 194 -8.34 -1.58 0.25
CA LEU A 194 -9.61 -1.09 0.78
C LEU A 194 -9.86 -1.72 2.15
N SER A 195 -10.60 -1.03 3.00
CA SER A 195 -10.99 -1.49 4.33
C SER A 195 -12.51 -1.47 4.51
N PHE A 196 -13.02 -2.40 5.29
CA PHE A 196 -14.43 -2.61 5.59
C PHE A 196 -14.58 -3.09 7.04
N GLU A 197 -15.75 -2.96 7.61
CA GLU A 197 -16.04 -3.58 8.90
C GLU A 197 -15.97 -5.12 8.80
N ASN A 198 -16.55 -5.67 7.73
CA ASN A 198 -16.64 -7.11 7.52
C ASN A 198 -16.85 -7.47 6.04
N LEU A 199 -16.95 -8.76 5.75
CA LEU A 199 -17.15 -9.28 4.39
C LEU A 199 -18.52 -8.92 3.81
N ASP A 200 -19.55 -8.80 4.63
CA ASP A 200 -20.93 -8.50 4.17
C ASP A 200 -21.01 -7.06 3.68
N GLU A 201 -20.48 -6.09 4.43
CA GLU A 201 -20.34 -4.69 3.99
C GLU A 201 -19.53 -4.59 2.70
N ARG A 202 -18.39 -5.27 2.65
CA ARG A 202 -17.59 -5.34 1.42
C ARG A 202 -18.42 -5.79 0.22
N ASN A 203 -19.20 -6.86 0.37
CA ASN A 203 -20.02 -7.41 -0.72
C ASN A 203 -21.15 -6.45 -1.13
N GLU A 204 -21.78 -5.79 -0.16
CA GLU A 204 -22.80 -4.78 -0.41
C GLU A 204 -22.23 -3.60 -1.21
N ASN A 205 -21.09 -3.05 -0.77
CA ASN A 205 -20.47 -1.89 -1.43
C ASN A 205 -20.04 -2.22 -2.86
N TRP A 206 -19.44 -3.41 -3.10
CA TRP A 206 -19.15 -3.85 -4.46
C TRP A 206 -20.41 -4.07 -5.30
N GLY A 207 -21.51 -4.54 -4.70
CA GLY A 207 -22.82 -4.64 -5.35
C GLY A 207 -23.33 -3.27 -5.82
N LYS A 208 -23.22 -2.24 -4.97
CA LYS A 208 -23.57 -0.85 -5.31
C LYS A 208 -22.66 -0.32 -6.44
N PHE A 209 -21.35 -0.57 -6.33
CA PHE A 209 -20.36 -0.09 -7.31
C PHE A 209 -20.65 -0.58 -8.73
N VAL A 210 -20.85 -1.88 -8.92
CA VAL A 210 -21.01 -2.46 -10.27
C VAL A 210 -22.28 -2.03 -10.98
N HIS A 211 -23.25 -1.50 -10.25
CA HIS A 211 -24.52 -0.98 -10.79
C HIS A 211 -24.60 0.56 -10.74
N HIS A 212 -23.54 1.25 -10.33
CA HIS A 212 -23.55 2.70 -10.19
C HIS A 212 -23.48 3.37 -11.57
N PRO A 213 -24.30 4.42 -11.84
CA PRO A 213 -24.28 5.13 -13.13
C PRO A 213 -22.91 5.70 -13.53
N THR A 214 -22.14 6.19 -12.53
CA THR A 214 -20.76 6.69 -12.75
C THR A 214 -19.85 5.57 -13.24
N TRP A 215 -19.94 4.36 -12.67
CA TRP A 215 -19.19 3.21 -13.15
C TRP A 215 -19.55 2.82 -14.56
N GLU A 216 -20.86 2.77 -14.88
CA GLU A 216 -21.34 2.47 -16.23
C GLU A 216 -20.80 3.47 -17.25
N LYS A 217 -20.76 4.76 -16.89
CA LYS A 217 -20.18 5.81 -17.74
C LYS A 217 -18.67 5.61 -17.91
N LEU A 218 -17.91 5.40 -16.82
CA LEU A 218 -16.46 5.23 -16.88
C LEU A 218 -16.07 4.03 -17.75
N LYS A 219 -16.69 2.87 -17.53
CA LYS A 219 -16.35 1.65 -18.28
C LYS A 219 -16.74 1.70 -19.76
N SER A 220 -17.68 2.57 -20.14
CA SER A 220 -18.11 2.76 -21.54
C SER A 220 -17.38 3.88 -22.25
N ASP A 221 -16.54 4.65 -21.57
CA ASP A 221 -15.78 5.74 -22.16
C ASP A 221 -14.66 5.20 -23.07
N GLU A 222 -14.61 5.68 -24.31
CA GLU A 222 -13.58 5.30 -25.29
C GLU A 222 -12.15 5.60 -24.80
N ALA A 223 -11.97 6.62 -23.92
CA ALA A 223 -10.66 6.91 -23.31
C ALA A 223 -10.12 5.76 -22.46
N TYR A 224 -11.00 4.93 -21.89
CA TYR A 224 -10.66 3.82 -21.02
C TYR A 224 -10.94 2.44 -21.63
N LYS A 225 -11.39 2.41 -22.89
CA LYS A 225 -11.67 1.16 -23.59
C LYS A 225 -10.44 0.26 -23.58
N ASP A 226 -10.65 -1.03 -23.29
CA ASP A 226 -9.59 -2.03 -23.21
C ASP A 226 -8.45 -1.68 -22.20
N SER A 227 -8.70 -0.75 -21.28
CA SER A 227 -7.74 -0.37 -20.24
C SER A 227 -7.67 -1.38 -19.09
N CYS A 228 -8.61 -2.31 -19.02
CA CYS A 228 -8.59 -3.30 -17.94
C CYS A 228 -7.70 -4.51 -18.31
N CYS A 229 -7.62 -5.30 -17.61
CA CYS A 229 -6.86 -6.17 -16.74
C CYS A 229 -6.64 -7.50 -17.45
N SER A 230 -5.39 -7.88 -17.69
CA SER A 230 -5.06 -9.26 -18.10
C SER A 230 -5.29 -10.24 -16.94
N SER A 231 -5.16 -9.77 -15.70
CA SER A 231 -5.42 -10.55 -14.49
C SER A 231 -5.83 -9.62 -13.34
N ILE A 232 -6.70 -10.10 -12.45
CA ILE A 232 -7.05 -9.46 -11.19
C ILE A 232 -6.82 -10.46 -10.06
N THR A 233 -5.90 -10.14 -9.17
CA THR A 233 -5.70 -10.92 -7.94
C THR A 233 -6.26 -10.19 -6.74
N ARG A 234 -6.72 -10.97 -5.74
CA ARG A 234 -7.28 -10.46 -4.49
C ARG A 234 -6.73 -11.24 -3.32
N ALA A 235 -6.44 -10.54 -2.22
CA ALA A 235 -6.20 -11.15 -0.94
C ALA A 235 -7.09 -10.47 0.11
N TYR A 236 -7.85 -11.27 0.87
CA TYR A 236 -8.58 -10.79 2.03
C TYR A 236 -7.67 -10.84 3.24
N LEU A 237 -7.59 -9.73 3.95
CA LEU A 237 -6.59 -9.52 4.98
C LEU A 237 -7.26 -9.14 6.30
N LEU A 238 -6.67 -9.62 7.39
CA LEU A 238 -7.03 -9.25 8.76
C LEU A 238 -5.83 -8.56 9.41
N PRO A 239 -6.00 -7.37 10.01
CA PRO A 239 -4.89 -6.67 10.63
C PRO A 239 -4.40 -7.44 11.86
N MET A 240 -3.08 -7.42 12.06
CA MET A 240 -2.49 -7.94 13.28
C MET A 240 -2.77 -6.96 14.44
N PRO A 241 -2.77 -7.42 15.71
CA PRO A 241 -3.10 -6.55 16.85
C PRO A 241 -2.22 -5.31 17.00
N TYR A 242 -0.99 -5.37 16.49
CA TYR A 242 0.01 -4.30 16.50
C TYR A 242 0.08 -3.53 15.17
N SER A 243 -0.77 -3.83 14.20
CA SER A 243 -0.91 -3.03 12.97
C SER A 243 -1.29 -1.60 13.34
N GLN A 244 -0.68 -0.64 12.67
CA GLN A 244 -1.01 0.79 12.84
C GLN A 244 -2.13 1.24 11.88
N LEU A 245 -2.66 0.31 11.10
CA LEU A 245 -3.82 0.48 10.23
C LEU A 245 -4.94 -0.45 10.65
#